data_6dcd1eb1f9f569cca4b4a6c705d6a1e0
#
_entry.id   6dcd1eb1f9f569cca4b4a6c705d6a1e0
#
_cell.length_a   1.000
_cell.length_b   1.000
_cell.length_c   1.000
_cell.angle_alpha   90.00
_cell.angle_beta   90.00
_cell.angle_gamma   90.00
#
_symmetry.space_group_name_H-M   'P 1'
#
loop_
_entity.id
_entity.type
_entity.pdbx_description
1 polymer ?
#
loop_
_entity_poly.entity_id
_entity_poly.type
_entity_poly.pdbx_seq_one_letter_code
_entity_poly.pdbx_strand_id
1 'polypeptide(L)'
;MVIARLANALVCVGVLVLVGCTPPATPVPAPVQPLSSDLIQVEPWPEADTLFRSNPRWMGSDDAYSIDLGDGRTLWLFGDTFISRTFLNTRRLSTMIRNSVAIQSGYDPSTASIEFYWRTYKRAPASFFAEDGDTWFWPGHGIVLDGKLFIFFMATRSSSEGIGFEHPGWRAVLVSNPDQPPSEWNVQWLATPDNPFGLIVSGSVVQAGDHVVAFCVKEPEHTIHLVRWPVAEMANGDLMQPQWWVGEGDGWVAQQELVTPPQALFAQGQTEFTIHYEPLLDRYLEIQTIGFGGADLGYRLSDSPTGAWTSLEAFYRPEEQQIPDVLIYAAKAHSHLEGADLVLTYATNIVGYGQLVARTDLYYPRFLRASFKTVSGSQ
;
A
#
# COMPACT_ATOMS: atom_id res chain seq x y z
N MET A 1 -62.49 -8.75 -40.77
CA MET A 1 -63.24 -10.05 -40.90
C MET A 1 -62.58 -10.97 -39.82
N VAL A 2 -63.37 -11.21 -38.79
CA VAL A 2 -62.99 -11.84 -37.53
C VAL A 2 -63.14 -13.35 -37.69
N ILE A 3 -62.18 -14.13 -37.15
CA ILE A 3 -62.49 -15.50 -36.70
C ILE A 3 -61.70 -15.77 -35.40
N ALA A 4 -62.50 -15.87 -34.33
CA ALA A 4 -62.08 -16.37 -33.04
C ALA A 4 -61.96 -17.90 -33.07
N ARG A 5 -60.98 -18.46 -32.39
CA ARG A 5 -60.98 -19.86 -31.96
C ARG A 5 -60.72 -19.97 -30.46
N LEU A 6 -61.74 -20.46 -29.79
CA LEU A 6 -61.71 -20.99 -28.44
C LEU A 6 -60.83 -22.27 -28.41
N ALA A 7 -60.00 -22.40 -27.40
CA ALA A 7 -59.38 -23.66 -27.06
C ALA A 7 -59.56 -23.94 -25.54
N ASN A 8 -60.09 -25.10 -25.28
CA ASN A 8 -60.49 -25.63 -23.98
C ASN A 8 -59.30 -25.76 -23.01
N ALA A 9 -59.54 -25.32 -21.77
CA ALA A 9 -58.67 -25.60 -20.64
C ALA A 9 -58.94 -26.99 -20.07
N LEU A 10 -57.94 -27.84 -20.10
CA LEU A 10 -57.91 -29.12 -19.37
C LEU A 10 -57.22 -28.86 -18.01
N VAL A 11 -58.01 -29.01 -16.94
CA VAL A 11 -57.46 -28.92 -15.57
C VAL A 11 -56.90 -30.28 -15.20
N CYS A 12 -55.57 -30.39 -15.17
CA CYS A 12 -54.86 -31.51 -14.54
C CYS A 12 -54.51 -31.13 -13.10
N VAL A 13 -55.18 -31.77 -12.13
CA VAL A 13 -54.82 -31.70 -10.72
C VAL A 13 -53.59 -32.62 -10.51
N GLY A 14 -52.42 -32.00 -10.46
CA GLY A 14 -51.18 -32.66 -10.05
C GLY A 14 -50.96 -32.58 -8.58
N VAL A 15 -50.92 -33.71 -7.89
CA VAL A 15 -50.52 -33.79 -6.46
C VAL A 15 -49.02 -33.50 -6.40
N LEU A 16 -48.65 -32.35 -5.89
CA LEU A 16 -47.23 -31.99 -5.61
C LEU A 16 -46.82 -32.68 -4.31
N VAL A 17 -46.07 -33.75 -4.41
CA VAL A 17 -45.28 -34.30 -3.30
C VAL A 17 -44.08 -33.39 -3.04
N LEU A 18 -44.14 -32.53 -2.03
CA LEU A 18 -42.99 -31.76 -1.55
C LEU A 18 -41.99 -32.72 -0.86
N VAL A 19 -41.03 -33.22 -1.62
CA VAL A 19 -39.83 -33.81 -1.05
C VAL A 19 -38.97 -32.63 -0.54
N GLY A 20 -38.93 -32.47 0.79
CA GLY A 20 -38.08 -31.48 1.43
C GLY A 20 -36.60 -31.82 1.17
N CYS A 21 -36.00 -31.16 0.16
CA CYS A 21 -34.55 -31.11 0.04
C CYS A 21 -34.03 -30.14 1.11
N THR A 22 -33.52 -30.67 2.21
CA THR A 22 -32.59 -29.91 3.08
C THR A 22 -31.38 -29.53 2.24
N PRO A 23 -31.06 -28.24 2.13
CA PRO A 23 -29.81 -27.84 1.45
C PRO A 23 -28.64 -28.50 2.16
N PRO A 24 -27.61 -28.99 1.43
CA PRO A 24 -26.41 -29.51 2.06
C PRO A 24 -25.83 -28.40 2.96
N ALA A 25 -25.49 -28.77 4.19
CA ALA A 25 -24.81 -27.87 5.12
C ALA A 25 -23.54 -27.35 4.43
N THR A 26 -23.43 -26.03 4.30
CA THR A 26 -22.22 -25.40 3.81
C THR A 26 -21.06 -25.88 4.70
N PRO A 27 -20.00 -26.46 4.15
CA PRO A 27 -18.88 -26.89 4.98
C PRO A 27 -18.33 -25.67 5.72
N VAL A 28 -18.25 -25.78 7.06
CA VAL A 28 -17.57 -24.77 7.88
C VAL A 28 -16.11 -24.76 7.41
N PRO A 29 -15.57 -23.60 7.01
CA PRO A 29 -14.16 -23.52 6.62
C PRO A 29 -13.29 -24.08 7.76
N ALA A 30 -12.29 -24.88 7.42
CA ALA A 30 -11.32 -25.33 8.41
C ALA A 30 -10.62 -24.10 9.00
N PRO A 31 -10.32 -24.07 10.31
CA PRO A 31 -9.61 -22.95 10.91
C PRO A 31 -8.27 -22.75 10.18
N VAL A 32 -8.00 -21.50 9.80
CA VAL A 32 -6.73 -21.11 9.16
C VAL A 32 -5.62 -21.44 10.15
N GLN A 33 -4.67 -22.28 9.74
CA GLN A 33 -3.50 -22.57 10.56
C GLN A 33 -2.62 -21.31 10.63
N PRO A 34 -2.25 -20.84 11.82
CA PRO A 34 -1.34 -19.72 11.94
C PRO A 34 0.00 -20.09 11.30
N LEU A 35 0.56 -19.17 10.51
CA LEU A 35 1.95 -19.27 10.05
C LEU A 35 2.87 -18.95 11.22
N SER A 36 3.94 -19.69 11.37
CA SER A 36 5.01 -19.38 12.32
C SER A 36 6.31 -19.21 11.54
N SER A 37 6.93 -18.05 11.69
CA SER A 37 8.31 -17.82 11.25
C SER A 37 9.27 -18.13 12.39
N ASP A 38 10.46 -18.61 12.04
CA ASP A 38 11.53 -18.77 13.02
C ASP A 38 12.21 -17.45 13.39
N LEU A 39 12.00 -16.39 12.59
CA LEU A 39 12.60 -15.07 12.77
C LEU A 39 11.62 -14.05 13.39
N ILE A 40 10.41 -13.96 12.85
CA ILE A 40 9.43 -12.90 13.19
C ILE A 40 8.20 -13.55 13.82
N GLN A 41 7.83 -13.08 15.01
CA GLN A 41 6.53 -13.36 15.63
C GLN A 41 5.63 -12.15 15.49
N VAL A 42 4.36 -12.37 15.16
CA VAL A 42 3.42 -11.27 14.86
C VAL A 42 2.09 -11.54 15.55
N GLU A 43 1.51 -10.48 16.10
CA GLU A 43 0.15 -10.50 16.64
C GLU A 43 -0.64 -9.26 16.17
N PRO A 44 -1.96 -9.38 15.98
CA PRO A 44 -2.83 -8.24 15.72
C PRO A 44 -2.74 -7.19 16.82
N TRP A 45 -2.92 -5.91 16.46
CA TRP A 45 -2.88 -4.80 17.40
C TRP A 45 -4.16 -3.94 17.34
N PRO A 46 -5.29 -4.44 17.89
CA PRO A 46 -6.60 -3.77 17.81
C PRO A 46 -6.62 -2.38 18.44
N GLU A 47 -5.80 -2.13 19.46
CA GLU A 47 -5.70 -0.81 20.10
C GLU A 47 -5.17 0.23 19.12
N ALA A 48 -4.14 -0.12 18.34
CA ALA A 48 -3.59 0.74 17.30
C ALA A 48 -4.56 0.93 16.11
N ASP A 49 -5.39 -0.08 15.77
CA ASP A 49 -6.43 0.02 14.72
C ASP A 49 -7.42 1.17 14.99
N THR A 50 -7.59 1.57 16.25
CA THR A 50 -8.48 2.68 16.63
C THR A 50 -7.98 4.03 16.11
N LEU A 51 -6.68 4.17 15.88
CA LEU A 51 -6.05 5.40 15.38
C LEU A 51 -6.70 5.84 14.06
N PHE A 52 -6.77 4.94 13.07
CA PHE A 52 -7.34 5.24 11.75
C PHE A 52 -8.87 5.33 11.76
N ARG A 53 -9.53 5.01 12.87
CA ARG A 53 -11.00 5.11 13.05
C ARG A 53 -11.43 6.33 13.86
N SER A 54 -10.49 7.16 14.28
CA SER A 54 -10.73 8.31 15.18
C SER A 54 -11.49 9.46 14.52
N ASN A 55 -11.43 9.60 13.18
CA ASN A 55 -12.16 10.66 12.46
C ASN A 55 -13.41 10.10 11.75
N PRO A 56 -14.63 10.53 12.14
CA PRO A 56 -15.87 10.00 11.58
C PRO A 56 -16.11 10.36 10.11
N ARG A 57 -15.35 11.26 9.55
CA ARG A 57 -15.41 11.60 8.12
C ARG A 57 -14.42 10.82 7.26
N TRP A 58 -13.30 10.40 7.82
CA TRP A 58 -12.34 9.53 7.14
C TRP A 58 -12.81 8.07 7.31
N MET A 59 -13.41 7.53 6.26
CA MET A 59 -14.17 6.27 6.29
C MET A 59 -13.38 5.07 5.79
N GLY A 60 -12.05 5.19 5.78
CA GLY A 60 -11.11 4.14 5.39
C GLY A 60 -10.42 4.41 4.07
N SER A 61 -9.29 3.77 3.92
CA SER A 61 -8.36 3.83 2.80
C SER A 61 -7.50 2.58 2.76
N ASP A 62 -6.70 2.48 1.74
CA ASP A 62 -5.61 1.52 1.59
C ASP A 62 -4.25 2.20 1.62
N ASP A 63 -3.21 1.47 1.17
CA ASP A 63 -1.82 1.91 1.11
C ASP A 63 -1.17 2.03 2.49
N ALA A 64 -1.19 3.21 3.14
CA ALA A 64 -0.61 3.48 4.45
C ALA A 64 0.93 3.44 4.49
N TYR A 65 1.61 4.18 3.63
CA TYR A 65 3.02 4.49 3.86
C TYR A 65 3.20 5.47 5.02
N SER A 66 4.25 5.29 5.79
CA SER A 66 4.60 6.22 6.88
C SER A 66 5.99 6.81 6.68
N ILE A 67 6.15 8.08 7.04
CA ILE A 67 7.44 8.79 6.99
C ILE A 67 7.64 9.51 8.31
N ASP A 68 8.80 9.30 8.94
CA ASP A 68 9.18 10.05 10.12
C ASP A 68 9.47 11.52 9.76
N LEU A 69 8.73 12.44 10.35
CA LEU A 69 8.94 13.88 10.20
C LEU A 69 9.79 14.46 11.35
N GLY A 70 10.20 13.62 12.30
CA GLY A 70 10.88 14.04 13.51
C GLY A 70 9.93 14.60 14.59
N ASP A 71 10.47 14.83 15.78
CA ASP A 71 9.77 15.43 16.92
C ASP A 71 8.46 14.72 17.30
N GLY A 72 8.44 13.39 17.20
CA GLY A 72 7.26 12.57 17.51
C GLY A 72 6.15 12.65 16.49
N ARG A 73 6.42 13.11 15.26
CA ARG A 73 5.43 13.24 14.18
C ARG A 73 5.68 12.23 13.06
N THR A 74 4.63 11.52 12.67
CA THR A 74 4.62 10.62 11.52
C THR A 74 3.64 11.12 10.48
N LEU A 75 4.11 11.26 9.24
CA LEU A 75 3.24 11.43 8.09
C LEU A 75 2.74 10.07 7.64
N TRP A 76 1.42 9.96 7.47
CA TRP A 76 0.77 8.85 6.78
C TRP A 76 0.31 9.26 5.39
N LEU A 77 0.57 8.41 4.41
CA LEU A 77 0.15 8.56 3.02
C LEU A 77 -0.83 7.45 2.69
N PHE A 78 -1.98 7.81 2.16
CA PHE A 78 -3.05 6.86 1.83
C PHE A 78 -3.44 6.98 0.35
N GLY A 79 -3.79 5.84 -0.26
CA GLY A 79 -4.33 5.73 -1.59
C GLY A 79 -5.81 6.13 -1.67
N ASP A 80 -6.62 5.37 -2.39
CA ASP A 80 -8.05 5.62 -2.53
C ASP A 80 -8.73 5.72 -1.16
N THR A 81 -9.38 6.83 -0.90
CA THR A 81 -9.88 7.16 0.44
C THR A 81 -11.36 7.54 0.39
N PHE A 82 -12.18 6.94 1.25
CA PHE A 82 -13.56 7.35 1.46
C PHE A 82 -13.66 8.52 2.43
N ILE A 83 -14.13 9.67 1.95
CA ILE A 83 -14.42 10.83 2.79
C ILE A 83 -15.92 11.06 2.89
N SER A 84 -16.49 10.91 4.07
CA SER A 84 -17.91 11.14 4.29
C SER A 84 -18.27 12.63 4.16
N ARG A 85 -19.37 12.90 3.45
CA ARG A 85 -19.95 14.24 3.34
C ARG A 85 -20.75 14.62 4.59
N THR A 86 -21.00 13.66 5.47
CA THR A 86 -21.78 13.80 6.71
C THR A 86 -21.01 13.18 7.86
N PHE A 87 -21.52 13.32 9.08
CA PHE A 87 -20.99 12.64 10.28
C PHE A 87 -21.70 11.32 10.59
N LEU A 88 -22.46 10.76 9.63
CA LEU A 88 -23.27 9.55 9.83
C LEU A 88 -22.51 8.23 9.72
N ASN A 89 -21.22 8.23 9.77
CA ASN A 89 -20.36 7.04 9.74
C ASN A 89 -20.83 5.98 8.70
N THR A 90 -21.04 6.41 7.45
CA THR A 90 -21.47 5.55 6.35
C THR A 90 -20.75 5.88 5.05
N ARG A 91 -20.21 4.86 4.38
CA ARG A 91 -19.59 5.02 3.05
C ARG A 91 -20.60 5.33 1.93
N ARG A 92 -21.89 5.07 2.12
CA ARG A 92 -22.94 5.36 1.12
C ARG A 92 -23.03 6.85 0.79
N LEU A 93 -22.65 7.72 1.72
CA LEU A 93 -22.65 9.17 1.56
C LEU A 93 -21.23 9.74 1.46
N SER A 94 -20.27 8.91 1.10
CA SER A 94 -18.89 9.31 0.96
C SER A 94 -18.54 9.61 -0.50
N THR A 95 -17.49 10.41 -0.68
CA THR A 95 -16.76 10.56 -1.93
C THR A 95 -15.49 9.73 -1.81
N MET A 96 -15.18 8.90 -2.80
CA MET A 96 -13.86 8.30 -2.93
C MET A 96 -12.94 9.30 -3.61
N ILE A 97 -11.84 9.63 -2.96
CA ILE A 97 -10.77 10.47 -3.48
C ILE A 97 -9.52 9.63 -3.67
N ARG A 98 -8.58 10.05 -4.52
CA ARG A 98 -7.44 9.23 -4.95
C ARG A 98 -6.26 9.20 -3.99
N ASN A 99 -6.21 10.14 -3.05
CA ASN A 99 -5.21 10.15 -1.99
C ASN A 99 -5.64 11.07 -0.85
N SER A 100 -5.19 10.76 0.35
CA SER A 100 -5.27 11.61 1.54
C SER A 100 -3.98 11.48 2.35
N VAL A 101 -3.75 12.41 3.27
CA VAL A 101 -2.61 12.35 4.18
C VAL A 101 -3.08 12.53 5.62
N ALA A 102 -2.27 12.06 6.58
CA ALA A 102 -2.52 12.36 7.99
C ALA A 102 -1.21 12.59 8.73
N ILE A 103 -1.29 13.37 9.82
CA ILE A 103 -0.20 13.56 10.76
C ILE A 103 -0.56 12.87 12.07
N GLN A 104 0.22 11.88 12.43
CA GLN A 104 0.19 11.26 13.75
C GLN A 104 1.14 12.01 14.68
N SER A 105 0.71 12.24 15.92
CA SER A 105 1.52 12.81 17.02
C SER A 105 1.68 11.77 18.11
N GLY A 106 2.93 11.42 18.42
CA GLY A 106 3.37 10.28 19.23
C GLY A 106 3.71 9.08 18.35
N TYR A 107 4.80 8.37 18.64
CA TYR A 107 5.27 7.25 17.81
C TYR A 107 4.54 5.93 18.12
N ASP A 108 3.92 5.78 19.28
CA ASP A 108 3.12 4.58 19.61
C ASP A 108 1.68 4.75 19.06
N PRO A 109 1.27 4.01 18.00
CA PRO A 109 -0.02 4.19 17.35
C PRO A 109 -1.21 3.83 18.26
N SER A 110 -1.00 3.06 19.35
CA SER A 110 -2.06 2.72 20.29
C SER A 110 -2.45 3.87 21.23
N THR A 111 -1.56 4.85 21.39
CA THR A 111 -1.74 6.00 22.29
C THR A 111 -1.65 7.35 21.58
N ALA A 112 -1.19 7.36 20.33
CA ALA A 112 -1.02 8.55 19.51
C ALA A 112 -2.37 9.22 19.17
N SER A 113 -2.30 10.49 18.81
CA SER A 113 -3.39 11.20 18.13
C SER A 113 -3.07 11.33 16.64
N ILE A 114 -4.10 11.49 15.79
CA ILE A 114 -3.95 11.63 14.35
C ILE A 114 -4.92 12.68 13.80
N GLU A 115 -4.45 13.46 12.85
CA GLU A 115 -5.25 14.43 12.11
C GLU A 115 -5.16 14.15 10.61
N PHE A 116 -6.33 14.02 9.94
CA PHE A 116 -6.43 13.66 8.52
C PHE A 116 -6.67 14.88 7.65
N TYR A 117 -6.06 14.92 6.46
CA TYR A 117 -6.10 16.02 5.53
C TYR A 117 -6.46 15.56 4.12
N TRP A 118 -7.39 16.31 3.50
CA TRP A 118 -7.78 16.22 2.10
C TRP A 118 -8.19 17.62 1.62
N ARG A 119 -8.24 17.82 0.32
CA ARG A 119 -8.71 19.11 -0.21
C ARG A 119 -10.24 19.14 -0.34
N THR A 120 -10.76 20.31 -0.52
CA THR A 120 -12.14 20.55 -0.93
C THR A 120 -12.12 21.24 -2.29
N TYR A 121 -12.81 20.66 -3.28
CA TYR A 121 -13.00 21.25 -4.59
C TYR A 121 -14.49 21.29 -4.93
N LYS A 122 -15.01 22.44 -5.35
CA LYS A 122 -16.45 22.66 -5.64
C LYS A 122 -17.39 22.12 -4.55
N ARG A 123 -17.02 22.35 -3.27
CA ARG A 123 -17.75 21.94 -2.06
C ARG A 123 -17.80 20.42 -1.83
N ALA A 124 -16.98 19.63 -2.52
CA ALA A 124 -16.86 18.20 -2.30
C ALA A 124 -15.43 17.84 -1.85
N PRO A 125 -15.24 16.74 -1.11
CA PRO A 125 -13.91 16.19 -0.86
C PRO A 125 -13.17 15.94 -2.17
N ALA A 126 -11.86 16.21 -2.19
CA ALA A 126 -10.96 15.98 -3.31
C ALA A 126 -9.61 15.50 -2.80
N SER A 127 -8.86 14.81 -3.65
CA SER A 127 -7.53 14.28 -3.35
C SER A 127 -6.61 15.37 -2.79
N PHE A 128 -5.79 15.01 -1.82
CA PHE A 128 -4.83 15.94 -1.23
C PHE A 128 -3.82 16.41 -2.29
N PHE A 129 -3.19 15.47 -3.00
CA PHE A 129 -2.41 15.75 -4.21
C PHE A 129 -3.34 15.65 -5.42
N ALA A 130 -3.50 16.79 -6.12
CA ALA A 130 -4.47 16.93 -7.21
C ALA A 130 -4.15 16.01 -8.39
N GLU A 131 -5.20 15.50 -9.01
CA GLU A 131 -5.14 14.86 -10.31
C GLU A 131 -4.66 15.86 -11.39
N ASP A 132 -4.01 15.34 -12.43
CA ASP A 132 -3.62 16.06 -13.63
C ASP A 132 -4.33 15.45 -14.87
N GLY A 133 -5.36 16.11 -15.34
CA GLY A 133 -6.22 15.60 -16.40
C GLY A 133 -6.94 14.32 -15.97
N ASP A 134 -6.65 13.22 -16.65
CA ASP A 134 -7.16 11.87 -16.38
C ASP A 134 -6.21 11.02 -15.51
N THR A 135 -5.07 11.59 -15.14
CA THR A 135 -4.05 10.93 -14.33
C THR A 135 -4.23 11.31 -12.86
N TRP A 136 -4.32 10.30 -12.01
CA TRP A 136 -4.27 10.48 -10.56
C TRP A 136 -2.97 9.92 -9.99
N PHE A 137 -2.72 10.21 -8.72
CA PHE A 137 -1.47 9.89 -8.05
C PHE A 137 -1.75 9.09 -6.78
N TRP A 138 -1.39 7.79 -6.80
CA TRP A 138 -1.33 7.00 -5.59
C TRP A 138 0.03 7.19 -4.94
N PRO A 139 0.07 7.49 -3.64
CA PRO A 139 1.34 7.68 -2.95
C PRO A 139 2.16 6.39 -2.95
N GLY A 140 3.46 6.56 -3.09
CA GLY A 140 4.46 5.58 -2.72
C GLY A 140 5.18 6.04 -1.46
N HIS A 141 6.39 5.53 -1.26
CA HIS A 141 7.21 5.94 -0.12
C HIS A 141 7.85 7.32 -0.34
N GLY A 142 8.41 7.88 0.71
CA GLY A 142 9.14 9.14 0.69
C GLY A 142 10.23 9.18 1.74
N ILE A 143 10.92 10.32 1.82
CA ILE A 143 12.04 10.54 2.73
C ILE A 143 12.15 12.02 3.11
N VAL A 144 12.62 12.30 4.32
CA VAL A 144 13.01 13.65 4.74
C VAL A 144 14.52 13.81 4.58
N LEU A 145 14.93 14.86 3.84
CA LEU A 145 16.33 15.22 3.61
C LEU A 145 16.49 16.72 3.89
N ASP A 146 17.43 17.09 4.73
CA ASP A 146 17.73 18.48 5.09
C ASP A 146 16.47 19.29 5.46
N GLY A 147 15.55 18.68 6.23
CA GLY A 147 14.31 19.29 6.67
C GLY A 147 13.24 19.47 5.57
N LYS A 148 13.43 18.88 4.40
CA LYS A 148 12.48 18.86 3.29
C LYS A 148 11.95 17.44 3.09
N LEU A 149 10.68 17.32 2.76
CA LEU A 149 10.01 16.04 2.53
C LEU A 149 9.89 15.77 1.03
N PHE A 150 10.33 14.60 0.61
CA PHE A 150 10.18 14.08 -0.74
C PHE A 150 9.19 12.91 -0.71
N ILE A 151 8.22 12.92 -1.63
CA ILE A 151 7.23 11.84 -1.78
C ILE A 151 7.19 11.42 -3.23
N PHE A 152 7.26 10.11 -3.47
CA PHE A 152 7.08 9.50 -4.80
C PHE A 152 5.64 9.03 -4.97
N PHE A 153 5.19 8.97 -6.22
CA PHE A 153 3.83 8.59 -6.57
C PHE A 153 3.81 7.67 -7.78
N MET A 154 2.94 6.69 -7.75
CA MET A 154 2.48 5.99 -8.94
C MET A 154 1.52 6.93 -9.70
N ALA A 155 1.93 7.35 -10.90
CA ALA A 155 1.01 7.98 -11.83
C ALA A 155 0.09 6.90 -12.37
N THR A 156 -1.22 7.08 -12.27
CA THR A 156 -2.22 6.07 -12.59
C THR A 156 -3.30 6.67 -13.46
N ARG A 157 -3.82 5.91 -14.41
CA ARG A 157 -4.98 6.29 -15.22
C ARG A 157 -5.88 5.09 -15.49
N SER A 158 -7.12 5.36 -15.88
CA SER A 158 -8.05 4.28 -16.24
C SER A 158 -7.56 3.50 -17.46
N SER A 159 -7.73 2.19 -17.42
CA SER A 159 -7.49 1.28 -18.54
C SER A 159 -8.71 0.38 -18.76
N SER A 160 -8.94 -0.04 -20.00
CA SER A 160 -9.91 -1.09 -20.32
C SER A 160 -9.35 -2.50 -20.11
N GLU A 161 -8.07 -2.63 -19.82
CA GLU A 161 -7.36 -3.88 -19.63
C GLU A 161 -7.02 -4.12 -18.16
N GLY A 162 -6.63 -5.35 -17.83
CA GLY A 162 -6.21 -5.73 -16.49
C GLY A 162 -7.29 -5.51 -15.43
N ILE A 163 -6.92 -4.86 -14.34
CA ILE A 163 -7.80 -4.56 -13.19
C ILE A 163 -8.47 -3.18 -13.29
N GLY A 164 -8.48 -2.58 -14.49
CA GLY A 164 -9.20 -1.33 -14.78
C GLY A 164 -8.34 -0.07 -14.67
N PHE A 165 -7.04 -0.18 -14.45
CA PHE A 165 -6.09 0.91 -14.46
C PHE A 165 -4.70 0.46 -14.91
N GLU A 166 -3.87 1.42 -15.27
CA GLU A 166 -2.46 1.23 -15.62
C GLU A 166 -1.59 2.34 -15.01
N HIS A 167 -0.29 2.09 -14.92
CA HIS A 167 0.69 3.03 -14.39
C HIS A 167 1.60 3.54 -15.52
N PRO A 168 1.30 4.68 -16.16
CA PRO A 168 2.13 5.24 -17.22
C PRO A 168 3.51 5.73 -16.73
N GLY A 169 3.73 5.76 -15.42
CA GLY A 169 5.01 6.16 -14.84
C GLY A 169 4.90 6.56 -13.39
N TRP A 170 5.78 7.43 -12.97
CA TRP A 170 5.85 7.94 -11.61
C TRP A 170 6.02 9.47 -11.59
N ARG A 171 5.77 10.08 -10.44
CA ARG A 171 5.97 11.50 -10.16
C ARG A 171 6.58 11.65 -8.78
N ALA A 172 7.10 12.85 -8.49
CA ALA A 172 7.57 13.19 -7.15
C ALA A 172 7.21 14.62 -6.79
N VAL A 173 7.06 14.87 -5.50
CA VAL A 173 6.93 16.20 -4.93
C VAL A 173 8.01 16.47 -3.91
N LEU A 174 8.33 17.75 -3.77
CA LEU A 174 9.09 18.33 -2.67
C LEU A 174 8.15 19.19 -1.83
N VAL A 175 8.11 18.94 -0.53
CA VAL A 175 7.48 19.82 0.47
C VAL A 175 8.60 20.52 1.24
N SER A 176 8.69 21.85 1.12
CA SER A 176 9.81 22.63 1.69
C SER A 176 9.61 23.01 3.17
N ASN A 177 8.41 22.80 3.72
CA ASN A 177 8.03 23.13 5.08
C ASN A 177 7.20 22.02 5.74
N PRO A 178 7.73 20.78 5.86
CA PRO A 178 6.99 19.63 6.39
C PRO A 178 6.71 19.73 7.90
N ASP A 179 7.32 20.70 8.58
CA ASP A 179 7.06 21.06 9.97
C ASP A 179 5.69 21.72 10.18
N GLN A 180 5.15 22.36 9.12
CA GLN A 180 3.82 22.96 9.16
C GLN A 180 2.70 21.95 8.95
N PRO A 181 1.44 22.26 9.35
CA PRO A 181 0.29 21.42 9.01
C PRO A 181 0.18 21.21 7.50
N PRO A 182 -0.26 20.01 7.02
CA PRO A 182 -0.38 19.74 5.59
C PRO A 182 -1.22 20.73 4.78
N SER A 183 -2.20 21.40 5.41
CA SER A 183 -2.98 22.48 4.80
C SER A 183 -2.16 23.72 4.42
N GLU A 184 -0.96 23.87 5.00
CA GLU A 184 -0.05 25.01 4.81
C GLU A 184 1.23 24.62 4.07
N TRP A 185 1.32 23.38 3.56
CA TRP A 185 2.50 22.90 2.86
C TRP A 185 2.76 23.65 1.56
N ASN A 186 4.02 24.00 1.34
CA ASN A 186 4.54 24.45 0.06
C ASN A 186 4.94 23.22 -0.76
N VAL A 187 4.02 22.71 -1.58
CA VAL A 187 4.20 21.53 -2.43
C VAL A 187 4.67 21.95 -3.81
N GLN A 188 5.81 21.41 -4.23
CA GLN A 188 6.35 21.58 -5.58
C GLN A 188 6.41 20.21 -6.29
N TRP A 189 5.75 20.07 -7.44
CA TRP A 189 5.95 18.94 -8.33
C TRP A 189 7.33 19.04 -8.98
N LEU A 190 8.12 17.99 -8.86
CA LEU A 190 9.47 17.93 -9.42
C LEU A 190 9.45 17.44 -10.86
N ALA A 191 10.42 17.92 -11.65
CA ALA A 191 10.72 17.32 -12.93
C ALA A 191 11.26 15.90 -12.70
N THR A 192 10.74 14.94 -13.45
CA THR A 192 11.19 13.55 -13.41
C THR A 192 11.84 13.18 -14.75
N PRO A 193 12.88 12.35 -14.76
CA PRO A 193 13.51 11.91 -16.00
C PRO A 193 12.55 11.04 -16.82
N ASP A 194 12.85 10.86 -18.09
CA ASP A 194 12.16 9.91 -18.95
C ASP A 194 12.20 8.50 -18.32
N ASN A 195 11.17 7.71 -18.55
CA ASN A 195 11.04 6.36 -18.02
C ASN A 195 10.97 5.31 -19.15
N PRO A 196 12.07 5.09 -19.89
CA PRO A 196 12.06 4.25 -21.09
C PRO A 196 11.81 2.77 -20.79
N PHE A 197 12.01 2.35 -19.54
CA PHE A 197 11.86 0.95 -19.12
C PHE A 197 10.54 0.70 -18.39
N GLY A 198 9.72 1.73 -18.19
CA GLY A 198 8.41 1.60 -17.51
C GLY A 198 8.52 1.13 -16.07
N LEU A 199 9.56 1.57 -15.34
CA LEU A 199 9.76 1.25 -13.93
C LEU A 199 8.98 2.24 -13.06
N ILE A 200 8.30 1.74 -12.03
CA ILE A 200 7.52 2.56 -11.11
C ILE A 200 8.36 2.84 -9.86
N VAL A 201 8.76 4.09 -9.68
CA VAL A 201 9.53 4.55 -8.51
C VAL A 201 8.52 4.91 -7.41
N SER A 202 8.06 3.92 -6.64
CA SER A 202 7.06 4.15 -5.59
C SER A 202 7.18 3.17 -4.41
N GLY A 203 7.94 2.09 -4.55
CA GLY A 203 8.05 1.05 -3.53
C GLY A 203 8.65 1.58 -2.23
N SER A 204 9.92 1.39 -2.02
CA SER A 204 10.62 1.88 -0.84
C SER A 204 11.74 2.84 -1.19
N VAL A 205 12.02 3.77 -0.27
CA VAL A 205 13.09 4.77 -0.41
C VAL A 205 13.91 4.78 0.87
N VAL A 206 15.22 4.62 0.74
CA VAL A 206 16.16 4.61 1.85
C VAL A 206 17.37 5.48 1.55
N GLN A 207 17.96 6.09 2.58
CA GLN A 207 19.28 6.71 2.45
C GLN A 207 20.35 5.64 2.72
N ALA A 208 21.28 5.49 1.79
CA ALA A 208 22.43 4.60 1.90
C ALA A 208 23.72 5.40 1.61
N GLY A 209 24.40 5.79 2.69
CA GLY A 209 25.55 6.69 2.63
C GLY A 209 25.19 8.07 2.07
N ASP A 210 25.87 8.49 1.02
CA ASP A 210 25.67 9.78 0.34
C ASP A 210 24.64 9.74 -0.80
N HIS A 211 23.88 8.64 -0.91
CA HIS A 211 22.82 8.45 -1.92
C HIS A 211 21.47 8.13 -1.29
N VAL A 212 20.43 8.57 -1.98
CA VAL A 212 19.05 8.07 -1.80
C VAL A 212 18.83 6.97 -2.81
N VAL A 213 18.46 5.79 -2.33
CA VAL A 213 18.15 4.61 -3.15
C VAL A 213 16.66 4.36 -3.11
N ALA A 214 16.03 4.27 -4.28
CA ALA A 214 14.63 3.90 -4.41
C ALA A 214 14.50 2.52 -5.06
N PHE A 215 13.60 1.73 -4.52
CA PHE A 215 13.23 0.41 -5.03
C PHE A 215 12.03 0.58 -5.96
N CYS A 216 12.18 0.14 -7.20
CA CYS A 216 11.23 0.33 -8.27
C CYS A 216 10.65 -1.01 -8.70
N VAL A 217 9.38 -1.03 -9.07
CA VAL A 217 8.75 -2.23 -9.59
C VAL A 217 8.58 -2.15 -11.11
N LYS A 218 8.75 -3.27 -11.79
CA LYS A 218 8.37 -3.48 -13.18
C LYS A 218 7.11 -4.32 -13.25
N GLU A 219 6.04 -3.74 -13.77
CA GLU A 219 4.79 -4.44 -14.03
C GLU A 219 4.69 -4.85 -15.51
N PRO A 220 4.08 -6.01 -15.82
CA PRO A 220 3.47 -7.00 -14.94
C PRO A 220 4.46 -8.10 -14.45
N GLU A 221 5.74 -7.95 -14.66
CA GLU A 221 6.77 -8.95 -14.34
C GLU A 221 7.00 -9.10 -12.83
N HIS A 222 6.56 -8.15 -12.02
CA HIS A 222 6.77 -8.09 -10.57
C HIS A 222 8.25 -8.23 -10.19
N THR A 223 9.14 -7.59 -10.97
CA THR A 223 10.58 -7.54 -10.67
C THR A 223 10.93 -6.21 -10.01
N ILE A 224 11.82 -6.26 -9.04
CA ILE A 224 12.31 -5.07 -8.33
C ILE A 224 13.66 -4.66 -8.87
N HIS A 225 13.82 -3.36 -9.10
CA HIS A 225 15.00 -2.70 -9.62
C HIS A 225 15.41 -1.54 -8.72
N LEU A 226 16.65 -1.05 -8.87
CA LEU A 226 17.15 0.07 -8.07
C LEU A 226 17.49 1.27 -8.91
N VAL A 227 17.13 2.43 -8.41
CA VAL A 227 17.60 3.74 -8.87
C VAL A 227 18.13 4.53 -7.69
N ARG A 228 19.13 5.39 -7.92
CA ARG A 228 19.66 6.27 -6.88
C ARG A 228 19.93 7.68 -7.37
N TRP A 229 20.00 8.59 -6.44
CA TRP A 229 20.43 9.99 -6.61
C TRP A 229 21.39 10.38 -5.50
N PRO A 230 22.40 11.23 -5.76
CA PRO A 230 23.16 11.85 -4.68
C PRO A 230 22.23 12.63 -3.74
N VAL A 231 22.44 12.51 -2.44
CA VAL A 231 21.63 13.24 -1.42
C VAL A 231 21.62 14.74 -1.69
N ALA A 232 22.81 15.30 -2.05
CA ALA A 232 22.95 16.74 -2.32
C ALA A 232 22.11 17.24 -3.51
N GLU A 233 21.99 16.43 -4.58
CA GLU A 233 21.19 16.76 -5.75
C GLU A 233 19.69 16.67 -5.42
N MET A 234 19.29 15.56 -4.82
CA MET A 234 17.90 15.35 -4.43
C MET A 234 17.45 16.40 -3.41
N ALA A 235 18.25 16.77 -2.41
CA ALA A 235 17.94 17.82 -1.43
C ALA A 235 17.70 19.20 -2.09
N ASN A 236 18.23 19.43 -3.30
CA ASN A 236 17.95 20.60 -4.12
C ASN A 236 16.73 20.42 -5.06
N GLY A 237 16.04 19.27 -5.01
CA GLY A 237 14.89 18.95 -5.85
C GLY A 237 15.28 18.49 -7.26
N ASP A 238 16.53 18.13 -7.49
CA ASP A 238 17.00 17.62 -8.78
C ASP A 238 16.95 16.08 -8.81
N LEU A 239 16.07 15.53 -9.67
CA LEU A 239 15.91 14.10 -9.94
C LEU A 239 16.34 13.72 -11.36
N MET A 240 16.90 14.68 -12.14
CA MET A 240 17.12 14.51 -13.58
C MET A 240 18.33 13.65 -13.95
N GLN A 241 19.21 13.33 -12.98
CA GLN A 241 20.42 12.55 -13.19
C GLN A 241 20.41 11.23 -12.40
N PRO A 242 19.41 10.34 -12.59
CA PRO A 242 19.36 9.07 -11.89
C PRO A 242 20.47 8.13 -12.34
N GLN A 243 20.95 7.31 -11.40
CA GLN A 243 21.82 6.17 -11.68
C GLN A 243 21.05 4.88 -11.38
N TRP A 244 21.15 3.91 -12.28
CA TRP A 244 20.48 2.63 -12.19
C TRP A 244 21.46 1.51 -11.86
N TRP A 245 21.03 0.57 -11.04
CA TRP A 245 21.80 -0.62 -10.73
C TRP A 245 21.76 -1.62 -11.90
N VAL A 246 22.91 -1.97 -12.43
CA VAL A 246 23.04 -2.92 -13.55
C VAL A 246 23.79 -4.20 -13.16
N GLY A 247 23.97 -4.43 -11.85
CA GLY A 247 24.61 -5.62 -11.30
C GLY A 247 26.02 -5.37 -10.75
N GLU A 248 26.58 -6.38 -10.10
CA GLU A 248 27.86 -6.27 -9.38
C GLU A 248 29.04 -5.91 -10.32
N GLY A 249 28.97 -6.34 -11.60
CA GLY A 249 30.07 -6.10 -12.55
C GLY A 249 30.23 -4.64 -12.95
N ASP A 250 29.12 -4.00 -13.31
CA ASP A 250 29.09 -2.63 -13.84
C ASP A 250 28.60 -1.60 -12.81
N GLY A 251 27.97 -2.07 -11.72
CA GLY A 251 27.56 -1.25 -10.62
C GLY A 251 26.42 -0.28 -10.96
N TRP A 252 26.63 1.01 -10.69
CA TRP A 252 25.66 2.07 -10.92
C TRP A 252 25.99 2.84 -12.19
N VAL A 253 25.05 2.87 -13.13
CA VAL A 253 25.21 3.49 -14.45
C VAL A 253 24.22 4.63 -14.60
N ALA A 254 24.67 5.77 -15.13
CA ALA A 254 23.82 6.93 -15.38
C ALA A 254 22.76 6.59 -16.44
N GLN A 255 21.54 7.11 -16.30
CA GLN A 255 20.41 6.77 -17.17
C GLN A 255 20.72 6.99 -18.67
N GLN A 256 21.40 8.06 -19.02
CA GLN A 256 21.74 8.37 -20.40
C GLN A 256 22.76 7.39 -21.03
N GLU A 257 23.44 6.58 -20.23
CA GLU A 257 24.42 5.58 -20.66
C GLU A 257 23.80 4.18 -20.76
N LEU A 258 22.55 4.01 -20.27
CA LEU A 258 21.85 2.73 -20.31
C LEU A 258 21.44 2.39 -21.74
N VAL A 259 21.86 1.22 -22.20
CA VAL A 259 21.46 0.63 -23.48
C VAL A 259 20.49 -0.54 -23.33
N THR A 260 20.37 -1.09 -22.11
CA THR A 260 19.49 -2.18 -21.73
C THR A 260 18.79 -1.85 -20.42
N PRO A 261 17.63 -2.49 -20.10
CA PRO A 261 16.98 -2.29 -18.81
C PRO A 261 17.95 -2.56 -17.64
N PRO A 262 17.80 -1.85 -16.51
CA PRO A 262 18.51 -2.14 -15.27
C PRO A 262 18.34 -3.59 -14.84
N GLN A 263 19.32 -4.14 -14.11
CA GLN A 263 19.22 -5.50 -13.61
C GLN A 263 18.11 -5.60 -12.54
N ALA A 264 17.29 -6.65 -12.63
CA ALA A 264 16.37 -6.99 -11.58
C ALA A 264 17.13 -7.48 -10.33
N LEU A 265 16.74 -6.95 -9.18
CA LEU A 265 17.30 -7.34 -7.88
C LEU A 265 16.70 -8.67 -7.41
N PHE A 266 15.37 -8.77 -7.47
CA PHE A 266 14.60 -9.99 -7.22
C PHE A 266 13.25 -9.94 -7.94
N ALA A 267 12.62 -11.10 -8.05
CA ALA A 267 11.27 -11.28 -8.58
C ALA A 267 10.24 -11.41 -7.45
N GLN A 268 8.97 -11.51 -7.80
CA GLN A 268 7.83 -11.61 -6.86
C GLN A 268 7.73 -10.38 -5.95
N GLY A 269 8.10 -9.20 -6.44
CA GLY A 269 7.87 -7.93 -5.77
C GLY A 269 6.41 -7.50 -5.86
N GLN A 270 6.08 -6.43 -5.15
CA GLN A 270 4.78 -5.77 -5.20
C GLN A 270 4.97 -4.30 -5.60
N THR A 271 3.90 -3.61 -5.99
CA THR A 271 3.92 -2.15 -6.18
C THR A 271 4.04 -1.40 -4.86
N GLU A 272 3.61 -2.04 -3.79
CA GLU A 272 3.54 -1.48 -2.43
C GLU A 272 4.22 -2.43 -1.46
N PHE A 273 5.35 -1.98 -0.94
CA PHE A 273 6.18 -2.69 0.04
C PHE A 273 7.11 -1.71 0.75
N THR A 274 7.79 -2.16 1.78
CA THR A 274 8.83 -1.36 2.46
C THR A 274 10.14 -2.12 2.58
N ILE A 275 11.22 -1.37 2.51
CA ILE A 275 12.57 -1.85 2.83
C ILE A 275 13.19 -0.83 3.79
N HIS A 276 13.81 -1.31 4.85
CA HIS A 276 14.58 -0.51 5.78
C HIS A 276 15.75 -1.32 6.33
N TYR A 277 16.74 -0.64 6.89
CA TYR A 277 17.75 -1.31 7.71
C TYR A 277 17.15 -1.58 9.08
N GLU A 278 17.17 -2.87 9.49
CA GLU A 278 16.64 -3.31 10.77
C GLU A 278 17.80 -3.56 11.75
N PRO A 279 18.00 -2.67 12.74
CA PRO A 279 19.15 -2.77 13.63
C PRO A 279 19.17 -4.04 14.48
N LEU A 280 18.01 -4.59 14.86
CA LEU A 280 17.93 -5.83 15.65
C LEU A 280 18.40 -7.07 14.87
N LEU A 281 18.36 -7.01 13.55
CA LEU A 281 18.84 -8.07 12.66
C LEU A 281 20.20 -7.76 12.04
N ASP A 282 20.70 -6.52 12.16
CA ASP A 282 21.88 -6.01 11.44
C ASP A 282 21.80 -6.24 9.92
N ARG A 283 20.58 -6.07 9.35
CA ARG A 283 20.27 -6.36 7.93
C ARG A 283 19.21 -5.42 7.37
N TYR A 284 19.17 -5.33 6.06
CA TYR A 284 18.02 -4.78 5.37
C TYR A 284 16.88 -5.81 5.39
N LEU A 285 15.70 -5.34 5.76
CA LEU A 285 14.46 -6.11 5.85
C LEU A 285 13.44 -5.54 4.85
N GLU A 286 12.95 -6.40 3.97
CA GLU A 286 11.81 -6.13 3.09
C GLU A 286 10.57 -6.75 3.69
N ILE A 287 9.43 -6.01 3.67
CA ILE A 287 8.10 -6.47 4.06
C ILE A 287 7.12 -6.21 2.93
N GLN A 288 6.41 -7.25 2.50
CA GLN A 288 5.37 -7.18 1.47
C GLN A 288 4.26 -8.21 1.69
N THR A 289 3.20 -8.18 0.88
CA THR A 289 2.29 -9.33 0.72
C THR A 289 2.85 -10.32 -0.30
N ILE A 290 2.50 -11.59 -0.16
CA ILE A 290 2.84 -12.66 -1.11
C ILE A 290 1.68 -12.82 -2.09
N GLY A 291 1.78 -12.11 -3.22
CA GLY A 291 0.69 -12.03 -4.20
C GLY A 291 -0.39 -11.01 -3.81
N PHE A 292 -1.56 -11.14 -4.45
CA PHE A 292 -2.71 -10.27 -4.30
C PHE A 292 -3.98 -11.11 -4.13
N GLY A 293 -4.91 -10.66 -3.33
CA GLY A 293 -6.12 -11.41 -2.99
C GLY A 293 -6.07 -11.91 -1.54
N GLY A 294 -6.30 -13.20 -1.28
CA GLY A 294 -6.13 -13.79 0.05
C GLY A 294 -4.66 -14.01 0.38
N ALA A 295 -3.86 -12.94 0.45
CA ALA A 295 -2.41 -12.99 0.54
C ALA A 295 -1.90 -13.14 1.98
N ASP A 296 -0.80 -13.87 2.15
CA ASP A 296 0.01 -13.89 3.37
C ASP A 296 0.99 -12.69 3.36
N LEU A 297 1.50 -12.30 4.52
CA LEU A 297 2.61 -11.36 4.64
C LEU A 297 3.94 -12.12 4.59
N GLY A 298 4.90 -11.53 3.87
CA GLY A 298 6.22 -12.11 3.68
C GLY A 298 7.34 -11.11 3.88
N TYR A 299 8.55 -11.63 4.06
CA TYR A 299 9.78 -10.86 4.22
C TYR A 299 10.95 -11.43 3.42
N ARG A 300 11.93 -10.59 3.17
CA ARG A 300 13.28 -10.93 2.69
C ARG A 300 14.32 -10.16 3.49
N LEU A 301 15.54 -10.69 3.48
CA LEU A 301 16.70 -10.09 4.12
C LEU A 301 17.83 -9.90 3.12
N SER A 302 18.64 -8.85 3.32
CA SER A 302 19.90 -8.64 2.62
C SER A 302 20.89 -7.89 3.49
N ASP A 303 22.19 -8.07 3.24
CA ASP A 303 23.26 -7.33 3.93
C ASP A 303 23.42 -5.89 3.40
N SER A 304 22.90 -5.62 2.21
CA SER A 304 22.94 -4.28 1.60
C SER A 304 21.78 -4.08 0.61
N PRO A 305 21.43 -2.83 0.24
CA PRO A 305 20.38 -2.57 -0.76
C PRO A 305 20.62 -3.28 -2.10
N THR A 306 21.88 -3.39 -2.53
CA THR A 306 22.31 -4.02 -3.79
C THR A 306 22.73 -5.48 -3.63
N GLY A 307 22.72 -6.00 -2.41
CA GLY A 307 23.19 -7.36 -2.11
C GLY A 307 22.22 -8.46 -2.55
N ALA A 308 22.63 -9.69 -2.31
CA ALA A 308 21.77 -10.83 -2.50
C ALA A 308 20.63 -10.83 -1.46
N TRP A 309 19.41 -10.83 -1.95
CA TRP A 309 18.20 -10.95 -1.13
C TRP A 309 17.84 -12.43 -0.94
N THR A 310 17.41 -12.79 0.25
CA THR A 310 16.91 -14.14 0.53
C THR A 310 15.63 -14.43 -0.26
N SER A 311 15.20 -15.69 -0.28
CA SER A 311 13.87 -16.06 -0.76
C SER A 311 12.79 -15.33 0.02
N LEU A 312 11.64 -15.07 -0.61
CA LEU A 312 10.46 -14.54 0.06
C LEU A 312 9.89 -15.62 0.99
N GLU A 313 9.83 -15.32 2.29
CA GLU A 313 9.33 -16.20 3.32
C GLU A 313 8.07 -15.66 3.96
N ALA A 314 7.02 -16.49 4.06
CA ALA A 314 5.77 -16.11 4.71
C ALA A 314 5.93 -16.15 6.24
N PHE A 315 5.40 -15.12 6.94
CA PHE A 315 5.48 -15.05 8.40
C PHE A 315 4.12 -14.81 9.09
N TYR A 316 3.13 -14.26 8.38
CA TYR A 316 1.82 -13.98 8.95
C TYR A 316 0.69 -14.24 7.96
N ARG A 317 -0.40 -14.80 8.47
CA ARG A 317 -1.64 -15.03 7.73
C ARG A 317 -2.78 -14.24 8.35
N PRO A 318 -3.28 -13.19 7.67
CA PRO A 318 -4.43 -12.42 8.14
C PRO A 318 -5.69 -13.26 8.32
N GLU A 319 -6.41 -13.04 9.42
CA GLU A 319 -7.67 -13.74 9.69
C GLU A 319 -8.76 -13.40 8.66
N GLU A 320 -8.69 -12.22 8.07
CA GLU A 320 -9.60 -11.76 7.03
C GLU A 320 -9.59 -12.64 5.78
N GLN A 321 -8.56 -13.48 5.55
CA GLN A 321 -8.56 -14.48 4.47
C GLN A 321 -9.78 -15.43 4.51
N GLN A 322 -10.42 -15.58 5.67
CA GLN A 322 -11.64 -16.37 5.82
C GLN A 322 -12.89 -15.68 5.23
N ILE A 323 -12.81 -14.38 4.94
CA ILE A 323 -13.91 -13.63 4.35
C ILE A 323 -13.90 -13.90 2.84
N PRO A 324 -15.01 -14.41 2.25
CA PRO A 324 -15.09 -14.60 0.82
C PRO A 324 -14.82 -13.30 0.05
N ASP A 325 -14.08 -13.38 -1.04
CA ASP A 325 -13.74 -12.26 -1.93
C ASP A 325 -12.91 -11.13 -1.28
N VAL A 326 -12.32 -11.38 -0.11
CA VAL A 326 -11.40 -10.42 0.53
C VAL A 326 -10.15 -10.22 -0.32
N LEU A 327 -9.64 -9.00 -0.30
CA LEU A 327 -8.35 -8.65 -0.85
C LEU A 327 -7.44 -8.17 0.28
N ILE A 328 -6.24 -8.75 0.36
CA ILE A 328 -5.18 -8.39 1.32
C ILE A 328 -3.97 -8.00 0.50
N TYR A 329 -3.41 -6.83 0.76
CA TYR A 329 -2.29 -6.27 0.01
C TYR A 329 -1.58 -5.17 0.81
N ALA A 330 -0.56 -4.55 0.24
CA ALA A 330 0.13 -3.38 0.78
C ALA A 330 0.68 -3.59 2.20
N ALA A 331 1.23 -4.78 2.49
CA ALA A 331 1.92 -4.99 3.75
C ALA A 331 3.18 -4.11 3.82
N LYS A 332 3.36 -3.42 4.95
CA LYS A 332 4.42 -2.44 5.18
C LYS A 332 4.95 -2.51 6.60
N ALA A 333 6.24 -2.17 6.74
CA ALA A 333 6.90 -1.93 8.00
C ALA A 333 7.02 -0.42 8.28
N HIS A 334 6.98 -0.07 9.56
CA HIS A 334 7.05 1.31 10.05
C HIS A 334 8.14 1.39 11.12
N SER A 335 9.41 1.35 10.69
CA SER A 335 10.57 1.15 11.54
C SER A 335 10.85 2.26 12.57
N HIS A 336 10.21 3.43 12.41
CA HIS A 336 10.32 4.54 13.35
C HIS A 336 9.18 4.57 14.39
N LEU A 337 8.16 3.73 14.24
CA LEU A 337 7.07 3.64 15.21
C LEU A 337 7.46 2.79 16.41
N GLU A 338 6.84 3.09 17.55
CA GLU A 338 7.11 2.48 18.85
C GLU A 338 5.97 1.55 19.28
N GLY A 339 6.17 0.81 20.38
CA GLY A 339 5.18 -0.11 20.96
C GLY A 339 5.37 -1.57 20.55
N ALA A 340 6.35 -1.85 19.69
CA ALA A 340 6.81 -3.19 19.28
C ALA A 340 8.26 -3.12 18.83
N ASP A 341 8.93 -4.28 18.61
CA ASP A 341 10.24 -4.32 17.95
C ASP A 341 10.11 -3.80 16.50
N LEU A 342 9.00 -4.10 15.84
CA LEU A 342 8.63 -3.56 14.53
C LEU A 342 7.11 -3.43 14.41
N VAL A 343 6.64 -2.26 14.01
CA VAL A 343 5.22 -2.02 13.70
C VAL A 343 4.96 -2.31 12.23
N LEU A 344 3.92 -3.08 11.96
CA LEU A 344 3.51 -3.42 10.59
C LEU A 344 2.07 -2.98 10.34
N THR A 345 1.74 -2.75 9.06
CA THR A 345 0.36 -2.66 8.59
C THR A 345 0.14 -3.49 7.34
N TYR A 346 -1.12 -3.82 7.05
CA TYR A 346 -1.58 -4.34 5.76
C TYR A 346 -2.97 -3.79 5.45
N ALA A 347 -3.29 -3.67 4.17
CA ALA A 347 -4.60 -3.22 3.72
C ALA A 347 -5.56 -4.40 3.57
N THR A 348 -6.83 -4.15 3.90
CA THR A 348 -7.94 -5.07 3.65
C THR A 348 -8.96 -4.43 2.72
N ASN A 349 -9.46 -5.17 1.74
CA ASN A 349 -10.47 -4.72 0.79
C ASN A 349 -11.40 -5.91 0.47
N ILE A 350 -12.41 -5.70 -0.37
CA ILE A 350 -13.31 -6.76 -0.82
C ILE A 350 -13.74 -6.52 -2.26
N VAL A 351 -13.86 -7.57 -3.04
CA VAL A 351 -14.29 -7.48 -4.44
C VAL A 351 -15.72 -6.95 -4.53
N GLY A 352 -15.91 -5.93 -5.34
CA GLY A 352 -17.22 -5.31 -5.62
C GLY A 352 -17.52 -4.10 -4.76
N TYR A 353 -17.70 -2.96 -5.43
CA TYR A 353 -17.93 -1.65 -4.80
C TYR A 353 -19.11 -1.66 -3.81
N GLY A 354 -20.20 -2.36 -4.13
CA GLY A 354 -21.35 -2.47 -3.24
C GLY A 354 -21.03 -3.17 -1.90
N GLN A 355 -20.20 -4.21 -1.94
CA GLN A 355 -19.70 -4.90 -0.76
C GLN A 355 -18.76 -4.00 0.03
N LEU A 356 -17.82 -3.34 -0.63
CA LEU A 356 -16.88 -2.40 -0.01
C LEU A 356 -17.61 -1.25 0.72
N VAL A 357 -18.68 -0.72 0.14
CA VAL A 357 -19.49 0.31 0.79
C VAL A 357 -20.23 -0.23 2.01
N ALA A 358 -20.67 -1.49 2.00
CA ALA A 358 -21.44 -2.10 3.08
C ALA A 358 -20.53 -2.58 4.25
N ARG A 359 -19.33 -3.07 3.95
CA ARG A 359 -18.36 -3.63 4.91
C ARG A 359 -17.46 -2.54 5.49
N THR A 360 -18.00 -1.78 6.45
CA THR A 360 -17.26 -0.71 7.14
C THR A 360 -16.22 -1.22 8.14
N ASP A 361 -16.16 -2.51 8.37
CA ASP A 361 -15.12 -3.21 9.12
C ASP A 361 -13.84 -3.42 8.29
N LEU A 362 -13.92 -3.46 6.96
CA LEU A 362 -12.79 -3.54 6.03
C LEU A 362 -12.39 -2.15 5.49
N TYR A 363 -11.34 -2.13 4.68
CA TYR A 363 -10.78 -0.92 4.04
C TYR A 363 -10.25 0.11 5.05
N TYR A 364 -9.65 -0.42 6.10
CA TYR A 364 -8.78 0.31 7.02
C TYR A 364 -7.50 -0.50 7.15
N PRO A 365 -6.33 0.11 7.05
CA PRO A 365 -5.09 -0.60 7.32
C PRO A 365 -5.12 -1.20 8.72
N ARG A 366 -4.68 -2.45 8.85
CA ARG A 366 -4.62 -3.19 10.10
C ARG A 366 -3.23 -3.12 10.68
N PHE A 367 -3.13 -2.79 11.94
CA PHE A 367 -1.86 -2.81 12.65
C PHE A 367 -1.52 -4.20 13.20
N LEU A 368 -0.24 -4.51 13.14
CA LEU A 368 0.35 -5.67 13.76
C LEU A 368 1.56 -5.26 14.59
N ARG A 369 1.79 -5.98 15.69
CA ARG A 369 3.04 -5.92 16.46
C ARG A 369 3.91 -7.09 16.04
N ALA A 370 5.13 -6.83 15.61
CA ALA A 370 6.13 -7.84 15.36
C ALA A 370 7.23 -7.80 16.42
N SER A 371 7.73 -8.98 16.79
CA SER A 371 8.92 -9.15 17.61
C SER A 371 9.89 -10.11 16.93
N PHE A 372 11.18 -9.84 17.08
CA PHE A 372 12.22 -10.71 16.53
C PHE A 372 12.62 -11.76 17.56
N LYS A 373 12.66 -13.04 17.12
CA LYS A 373 13.22 -14.10 17.94
C LYS A 373 14.74 -13.91 18.01
N THR A 374 15.26 -13.77 19.19
CA THR A 374 16.72 -13.85 19.42
C THR A 374 17.19 -15.18 18.91
N VAL A 375 17.99 -15.18 17.87
CA VAL A 375 18.78 -16.35 17.50
C VAL A 375 19.74 -16.57 18.68
N SER A 376 19.42 -17.55 19.52
CA SER A 376 20.32 -17.95 20.61
C SER A 376 21.65 -18.32 19.96
N GLY A 377 22.65 -17.46 20.13
CA GLY A 377 23.97 -17.69 19.55
C GLY A 377 24.46 -19.05 19.97
N SER A 378 24.77 -19.88 18.99
CA SER A 378 25.65 -21.04 19.17
C SER A 378 26.99 -20.50 19.71
N GLN A 379 27.22 -20.71 21.00
CA GLN A 379 28.55 -20.56 21.61
C GLN A 379 29.56 -21.51 20.98
#